data_9defd44c26b781056eac8708e2bbf2ed
#
_entry.id   9defd44c26b781056eac8708e2bbf2ed
#
_cell.length_a   1.000
_cell.length_b   1.000
_cell.length_c   1.000
_cell.angle_alpha   90.00
_cell.angle_beta   90.00
_cell.angle_gamma   90.00
#
_symmetry.space_group_name_H-M   'P 1'
#
loop_
_entity.id
_entity.type
_entity.pdbx_description
1 polymer ?
#
loop_
_entity_poly.entity_id
_entity_poly.type
_entity_poly.pdbx_seq_one_letter_code
_entity_poly.pdbx_strand_id
1 'polypeptide(L)'
;SPIAAPVLPAAAAPAPTGHRAAAYFDLDKTILATSSTWALGTPMRRSGLISSRTLAYGLIAQIPYLLVGAGTRRSNSLMEHLALVSAGISRHDLMEVVESALATAIEPAVYAEALDLIEAHRRAGHDVVVVSASIIEMVAPIARLVGADRAVATRMEVGEDGLFTGRITRSMLHSEKVVALREDAAAHGIDASRCWAYSDSISDEPMLSAVGHPVAVNP
;
A
#
# COMPACT_ATOMS: atom_id res chain seq x y z
N SER A 1 -1.98 26.83 15.00
CA SER A 1 -1.53 25.94 16.08
C SER A 1 -0.55 24.94 15.49
N PRO A 2 0.62 24.71 16.08
CA PRO A 2 1.57 23.75 15.55
C PRO A 2 0.98 22.34 15.69
N ILE A 3 1.01 21.60 14.57
CA ILE A 3 0.67 20.19 14.54
C ILE A 3 1.69 19.46 15.42
N ALA A 4 1.23 18.74 16.42
CA ALA A 4 2.10 17.95 17.27
C ALA A 4 2.81 16.89 16.40
N ALA A 5 4.14 16.91 16.41
CA ALA A 5 4.94 15.91 15.73
C ALA A 5 4.53 14.51 16.25
N PRO A 6 4.46 13.49 15.39
CA PRO A 6 4.19 12.13 15.82
C PRO A 6 5.20 11.72 16.88
N VAL A 7 4.71 11.24 18.03
CA VAL A 7 5.57 10.76 19.11
C VAL A 7 6.29 9.52 18.59
N LEU A 8 7.58 9.67 18.28
CA LEU A 8 8.44 8.53 17.93
C LEU A 8 8.42 7.54 19.11
N PRO A 9 8.28 6.25 18.86
CA PRO A 9 8.38 5.26 19.92
C PRO A 9 9.74 5.40 20.60
N ALA A 10 9.73 5.63 21.92
CA ALA A 10 10.95 5.63 22.72
C ALA A 10 11.65 4.28 22.50
N ALA A 11 12.99 4.30 22.40
CA ALA A 11 13.78 3.08 22.25
C ALA A 11 13.41 2.12 23.39
N ALA A 12 12.62 1.10 23.06
CA ALA A 12 12.15 0.12 24.02
C ALA A 12 13.33 -0.77 24.42
N ALA A 13 13.46 -1.02 25.72
CA ALA A 13 14.34 -2.05 26.25
C ALA A 13 14.02 -3.41 25.60
N PRO A 14 15.01 -4.32 25.45
CA PRO A 14 14.78 -5.63 24.79
C PRO A 14 13.59 -6.34 25.43
N ALA A 15 12.58 -6.64 24.63
CA ALA A 15 11.34 -7.23 25.08
C ALA A 15 11.56 -8.61 25.72
N PRO A 16 10.88 -8.92 26.83
CA PRO A 16 10.85 -10.27 27.36
C PRO A 16 10.20 -11.21 26.35
N THR A 17 10.65 -12.44 26.32
CA THR A 17 10.21 -13.57 25.52
C THR A 17 8.67 -13.62 25.35
N GLY A 18 8.16 -13.30 24.15
CA GLY A 18 6.75 -13.48 23.83
C GLY A 18 6.19 -12.34 22.96
N HIS A 19 5.75 -12.71 21.78
CA HIS A 19 5.00 -11.95 20.78
C HIS A 19 5.76 -10.76 20.12
N ARG A 20 6.07 -10.95 18.85
CA ARG A 20 6.59 -9.91 17.95
C ARG A 20 5.54 -8.82 17.77
N ALA A 21 5.99 -7.61 17.53
CA ALA A 21 5.14 -6.50 17.12
C ALA A 21 5.42 -6.12 15.66
N ALA A 22 4.48 -5.49 15.01
CA ALA A 22 4.62 -4.98 13.65
C ALA A 22 4.10 -3.54 13.53
N ALA A 23 4.60 -2.85 12.50
CA ALA A 23 4.07 -1.59 12.04
C ALA A 23 3.50 -1.77 10.63
N TYR A 24 2.20 -1.59 10.48
CA TYR A 24 1.46 -1.69 9.24
C TYR A 24 1.26 -0.30 8.65
N PHE A 25 1.76 -0.08 7.45
CA PHE A 25 1.68 1.19 6.76
C PHE A 25 0.79 1.07 5.53
N ASP A 26 -0.23 1.93 5.40
CA ASP A 26 -0.80 2.18 4.10
C ASP A 26 0.25 2.83 3.18
N LEU A 27 0.06 2.74 1.87
CA LEU A 27 1.05 3.20 0.89
C LEU A 27 0.74 4.61 0.38
N ASP A 28 -0.42 4.75 -0.27
CA ASP A 28 -0.78 5.93 -1.03
C ASP A 28 -1.17 7.09 -0.10
N LYS A 29 -0.47 8.24 -0.17
CA LYS A 29 -0.57 9.40 0.73
C LYS A 29 -0.18 9.14 2.18
N THR A 30 0.29 7.95 2.50
CA THR A 30 0.83 7.58 3.81
C THR A 30 2.35 7.45 3.76
N ILE A 31 2.90 6.56 2.95
CA ILE A 31 4.33 6.48 2.64
C ILE A 31 4.68 7.39 1.46
N LEU A 32 3.84 7.40 0.41
CA LEU A 32 4.02 8.24 -0.77
C LEU A 32 3.20 9.52 -0.65
N ALA A 33 3.73 10.63 -1.11
CA ALA A 33 3.02 11.93 -1.19
C ALA A 33 1.89 11.94 -2.24
N THR A 34 1.78 10.88 -3.05
CA THR A 34 0.80 10.72 -4.12
C THR A 34 0.31 9.27 -4.18
N SER A 35 -0.60 8.95 -5.11
CA SER A 35 -0.93 7.54 -5.35
C SER A 35 0.14 6.85 -6.19
N SER A 36 0.43 5.60 -5.87
CA SER A 36 1.33 4.73 -6.63
C SER A 36 0.91 4.61 -8.09
N THR A 37 -0.39 4.52 -8.36
CA THR A 37 -0.96 4.51 -9.71
C THR A 37 -0.68 5.80 -10.48
N TRP A 38 -0.74 6.96 -9.81
CA TRP A 38 -0.39 8.25 -10.42
C TRP A 38 1.10 8.32 -10.74
N ALA A 39 1.96 8.00 -9.77
CA ALA A 39 3.40 8.06 -9.94
C ALA A 39 3.89 7.15 -11.09
N LEU A 40 3.32 5.95 -11.21
CA LEU A 40 3.69 4.97 -12.24
C LEU A 40 2.96 5.16 -13.57
N GLY A 41 1.92 5.99 -13.64
CA GLY A 41 1.11 6.17 -14.84
C GLY A 41 1.91 6.66 -16.06
N THR A 42 2.83 7.62 -15.87
CA THR A 42 3.71 8.09 -16.95
C THR A 42 4.74 7.05 -17.40
N PRO A 43 5.48 6.36 -16.51
CA PRO A 43 6.31 5.21 -16.87
C PRO A 43 5.56 4.14 -17.68
N MET A 44 4.40 3.70 -17.20
CA MET A 44 3.57 2.70 -17.88
C MET A 44 3.13 3.12 -19.28
N ARG A 45 2.76 4.39 -19.44
CA ARG A 45 2.40 4.93 -20.75
C ARG A 45 3.62 5.00 -21.70
N ARG A 46 4.77 5.44 -21.19
CA ARG A 46 6.01 5.55 -22.00
C ARG A 46 6.50 4.18 -22.48
N SER A 47 6.34 3.14 -21.69
CA SER A 47 6.67 1.76 -22.06
C SER A 47 5.64 1.12 -23.02
N GLY A 48 4.48 1.77 -23.24
CA GLY A 48 3.43 1.21 -24.07
C GLY A 48 2.52 0.20 -23.36
N LEU A 49 2.71 -0.07 -22.07
CA LEU A 49 1.85 -0.99 -21.29
C LEU A 49 0.41 -0.50 -21.20
N ILE A 50 0.22 0.82 -21.11
CA ILE A 50 -1.11 1.43 -21.11
C ILE A 50 -1.23 2.50 -22.18
N SER A 51 -2.41 2.63 -22.76
CA SER A 51 -2.70 3.69 -23.71
C SER A 51 -2.90 5.02 -22.99
N SER A 52 -2.73 6.14 -23.72
CA SER A 52 -3.05 7.47 -23.18
C SER A 52 -4.53 7.59 -22.76
N ARG A 53 -5.44 6.88 -23.43
CA ARG A 53 -6.87 6.85 -23.08
C ARG A 53 -7.09 6.07 -21.77
N THR A 54 -6.42 4.94 -21.57
CA THR A 54 -6.45 4.16 -20.35
C THR A 54 -5.93 4.95 -19.17
N LEU A 55 -4.80 5.66 -19.35
CA LEU A 55 -4.25 6.53 -18.31
C LEU A 55 -5.24 7.64 -17.96
N ALA A 56 -5.76 8.36 -18.96
CA ALA A 56 -6.73 9.44 -18.74
C ALA A 56 -7.99 8.94 -18.01
N TYR A 57 -8.51 7.78 -18.41
CA TYR A 57 -9.65 7.16 -17.74
C TYR A 57 -9.35 6.84 -16.27
N GLY A 58 -8.21 6.20 -15.98
CA GLY A 58 -7.80 5.87 -14.61
C GLY A 58 -7.64 7.12 -13.72
N LEU A 59 -7.11 8.21 -14.29
CA LEU A 59 -6.96 9.49 -13.60
C LEU A 59 -8.32 10.15 -13.31
N ILE A 60 -9.22 10.20 -14.30
CA ILE A 60 -10.57 10.76 -14.15
C ILE A 60 -11.38 9.94 -13.13
N ALA A 61 -11.27 8.63 -13.15
CA ALA A 61 -11.95 7.74 -12.23
C ALA A 61 -11.52 7.92 -10.76
N GLN A 62 -10.34 8.48 -10.50
CA GLN A 62 -9.87 8.81 -9.16
C GLN A 62 -10.42 10.16 -8.62
N ILE A 63 -10.91 11.06 -9.47
CA ILE A 63 -11.39 12.38 -9.06
C ILE A 63 -12.51 12.31 -7.99
N PRO A 64 -13.55 11.47 -8.11
CA PRO A 64 -14.57 11.34 -7.07
C PRO A 64 -14.02 10.84 -5.74
N TYR A 65 -12.96 10.03 -5.77
CA TYR A 65 -12.25 9.54 -4.57
C TYR A 65 -11.55 10.68 -3.81
N LEU A 66 -10.97 11.63 -4.55
CA LEU A 66 -10.27 12.78 -3.98
C LEU A 66 -11.22 13.81 -3.39
N LEU A 67 -12.47 13.92 -3.92
CA LEU A 67 -13.37 15.00 -3.57
C LEU A 67 -14.44 14.63 -2.52
N VAL A 68 -14.87 13.38 -2.41
CA VAL A 68 -16.09 13.02 -1.63
C VAL A 68 -15.90 11.83 -0.69
N GLY A 69 -14.74 11.11 -0.75
CA GLY A 69 -14.62 9.81 -0.10
C GLY A 69 -15.60 8.80 -0.70
N ALA A 70 -15.15 7.83 -1.45
CA ALA A 70 -16.03 6.91 -2.15
C ALA A 70 -16.63 5.88 -1.20
N GLY A 71 -17.94 5.72 -1.20
CA GLY A 71 -18.62 4.62 -0.52
C GLY A 71 -18.17 3.26 -1.08
N THR A 72 -18.20 2.23 -0.24
CA THR A 72 -17.68 0.87 -0.49
C THR A 72 -18.04 0.27 -1.86
N ARG A 73 -19.28 0.47 -2.31
CA ARG A 73 -19.74 -0.07 -3.60
C ARG A 73 -19.06 0.58 -4.81
N ARG A 74 -18.78 1.89 -4.75
CA ARG A 74 -18.09 2.61 -5.84
C ARG A 74 -16.63 2.22 -5.90
N SER A 75 -15.98 2.02 -4.76
CA SER A 75 -14.60 1.56 -4.68
C SER A 75 -14.42 0.18 -5.33
N ASN A 76 -15.30 -0.76 -4.99
CA ASN A 76 -15.25 -2.11 -5.56
C ASN A 76 -15.46 -2.09 -7.08
N SER A 77 -16.46 -1.35 -7.57
CA SER A 77 -16.72 -1.24 -9.01
C SER A 77 -15.57 -0.59 -9.77
N LEU A 78 -14.91 0.43 -9.20
CA LEU A 78 -13.73 1.04 -9.81
C LEU A 78 -12.57 0.04 -9.89
N MET A 79 -12.31 -0.70 -8.81
CA MET A 79 -11.24 -1.69 -8.77
C MET A 79 -11.47 -2.82 -9.78
N GLU A 80 -12.71 -3.35 -9.87
CA GLU A 80 -13.08 -4.34 -10.89
C GLU A 80 -12.87 -3.81 -12.31
N HIS A 81 -13.22 -2.55 -12.55
CA HIS A 81 -13.03 -1.93 -13.86
C HIS A 81 -11.55 -1.75 -14.22
N LEU A 82 -10.74 -1.32 -13.25
CA LEU A 82 -9.28 -1.21 -13.43
C LEU A 82 -8.64 -2.60 -13.69
N ALA A 83 -9.14 -3.63 -13.00
CA ALA A 83 -8.70 -4.99 -13.24
C ALA A 83 -9.03 -5.44 -14.68
N LEU A 84 -10.25 -5.20 -15.14
CA LEU A 84 -10.65 -5.52 -16.52
C LEU A 84 -9.79 -4.80 -17.58
N VAL A 85 -9.47 -3.52 -17.32
CA VAL A 85 -8.61 -2.74 -18.22
C VAL A 85 -7.17 -3.27 -18.24
N SER A 86 -6.75 -3.96 -17.19
CA SER A 86 -5.42 -4.57 -17.10
C SER A 86 -5.34 -5.93 -17.82
N ALA A 87 -6.46 -6.49 -18.30
CA ALA A 87 -6.46 -7.76 -19.03
C ALA A 87 -5.54 -7.70 -20.26
N GLY A 88 -4.71 -8.72 -20.43
CA GLY A 88 -3.74 -8.82 -21.54
C GLY A 88 -2.43 -8.07 -21.30
N ILE A 89 -2.27 -7.35 -20.18
CA ILE A 89 -0.97 -6.78 -19.80
C ILE A 89 -0.08 -7.91 -19.26
N SER A 90 1.17 -7.95 -19.71
CA SER A 90 2.18 -8.88 -19.19
C SER A 90 2.57 -8.50 -17.76
N ARG A 91 2.46 -9.46 -16.83
CA ARG A 91 2.93 -9.29 -15.45
C ARG A 91 4.42 -8.97 -15.40
N HIS A 92 5.21 -9.64 -16.22
CA HIS A 92 6.66 -9.44 -16.30
C HIS A 92 6.99 -8.02 -16.74
N ASP A 93 6.40 -7.54 -17.84
CA ASP A 93 6.67 -6.20 -18.37
C ASP A 93 6.24 -5.12 -17.39
N LEU A 94 5.10 -5.32 -16.69
CA LEU A 94 4.67 -4.42 -15.64
C LEU A 94 5.73 -4.33 -14.53
N MET A 95 6.24 -5.46 -14.05
CA MET A 95 7.27 -5.49 -13.01
C MET A 95 8.57 -4.81 -13.46
N GLU A 96 9.01 -5.02 -14.70
CA GLU A 96 10.18 -4.33 -15.26
C GLU A 96 9.99 -2.81 -15.31
N VAL A 97 8.80 -2.34 -15.73
CA VAL A 97 8.50 -0.91 -15.77
C VAL A 97 8.49 -0.32 -14.37
N VAL A 98 7.89 -1.01 -13.40
CA VAL A 98 7.87 -0.54 -11.99
C VAL A 98 9.29 -0.47 -11.44
N GLU A 99 10.09 -1.52 -11.58
CA GLU A 99 11.49 -1.54 -11.11
C GLU A 99 12.33 -0.42 -11.74
N SER A 100 12.20 -0.20 -13.05
CA SER A 100 12.91 0.88 -13.74
C SER A 100 12.49 2.29 -13.32
N ALA A 101 11.27 2.43 -12.81
CA ALA A 101 10.69 3.70 -12.40
C ALA A 101 10.92 4.03 -10.90
N LEU A 102 11.42 3.09 -10.10
CA LEU A 102 11.57 3.30 -8.65
C LEU A 102 12.36 4.56 -8.32
N ALA A 103 13.56 4.72 -8.87
CA ALA A 103 14.43 5.85 -8.58
C ALA A 103 13.93 7.19 -9.13
N THR A 104 13.14 7.17 -10.22
CA THR A 104 12.77 8.41 -10.93
C THR A 104 11.34 8.87 -10.65
N ALA A 105 10.45 7.96 -10.27
CA ALA A 105 9.04 8.27 -10.07
C ALA A 105 8.55 7.97 -8.63
N ILE A 106 9.11 6.99 -7.95
CA ILE A 106 8.66 6.58 -6.62
C ILE A 106 9.51 7.23 -5.54
N GLU A 107 10.83 7.05 -5.57
CA GLU A 107 11.73 7.57 -4.52
C GLU A 107 11.53 9.07 -4.24
N PRO A 108 11.42 9.96 -5.27
CA PRO A 108 11.16 11.38 -5.02
C PRO A 108 9.78 11.69 -4.41
N ALA A 109 8.86 10.73 -4.44
CA ALA A 109 7.52 10.87 -3.87
C ALA A 109 7.39 10.28 -2.46
N VAL A 110 8.43 9.66 -1.92
CA VAL A 110 8.42 9.09 -0.56
C VAL A 110 8.54 10.22 0.46
N TYR A 111 7.68 10.23 1.47
CA TYR A 111 7.81 11.13 2.60
C TYR A 111 9.04 10.78 3.45
N ALA A 112 9.87 11.77 3.76
CA ALA A 112 11.04 11.58 4.63
C ALA A 112 10.61 11.10 6.03
N GLU A 113 9.52 11.65 6.55
CA GLU A 113 8.93 11.27 7.84
C GLU A 113 8.48 9.80 7.88
N ALA A 114 7.99 9.27 6.76
CA ALA A 114 7.63 7.86 6.66
C ALA A 114 8.86 6.95 6.73
N LEU A 115 9.96 7.35 6.07
CA LEU A 115 11.24 6.62 6.17
C LEU A 115 11.80 6.64 7.60
N ASP A 116 11.72 7.79 8.28
CA ASP A 116 12.16 7.91 9.69
C ASP A 116 11.34 7.00 10.62
N LEU A 117 10.02 6.91 10.41
CA LEU A 117 9.14 6.01 11.17
C LEU A 117 9.46 4.54 10.88
N ILE A 118 9.63 4.17 9.62
CA ILE A 118 9.99 2.80 9.21
C ILE A 118 11.32 2.40 9.88
N GLU A 119 12.31 3.26 9.82
CA GLU A 119 13.62 3.00 10.42
C GLU A 119 13.54 2.92 11.96
N ALA A 120 12.70 3.75 12.60
CA ALA A 120 12.46 3.69 14.04
C ALA A 120 11.84 2.35 14.45
N HIS A 121 10.84 1.85 13.71
CA HIS A 121 10.24 0.54 13.94
C HIS A 121 11.24 -0.59 13.76
N ARG A 122 12.04 -0.56 12.69
CA ARG A 122 13.09 -1.55 12.45
C ARG A 122 14.11 -1.60 13.58
N ARG A 123 14.57 -0.43 14.06
CA ARG A 123 15.48 -0.33 15.22
C ARG A 123 14.86 -0.85 16.52
N ALA A 124 13.54 -0.74 16.67
CA ALA A 124 12.80 -1.31 17.79
C ALA A 124 12.59 -2.83 17.67
N GLY A 125 12.99 -3.46 16.55
CA GLY A 125 12.80 -4.88 16.29
C GLY A 125 11.38 -5.24 15.87
N HIS A 126 10.59 -4.28 15.39
CA HIS A 126 9.27 -4.51 14.84
C HIS A 126 9.36 -4.90 13.37
N ASP A 127 8.50 -5.80 12.93
CA ASP A 127 8.31 -6.04 11.51
C ASP A 127 7.64 -4.81 10.87
N VAL A 128 8.08 -4.44 9.66
CA VAL A 128 7.45 -3.36 8.89
C VAL A 128 6.71 -3.98 7.71
N VAL A 129 5.42 -3.69 7.60
CA VAL A 129 4.52 -4.27 6.60
C VAL A 129 3.80 -3.16 5.85
N VAL A 130 3.92 -3.14 4.52
CA VAL A 130 3.13 -2.23 3.67
C VAL A 130 1.83 -2.93 3.30
N VAL A 131 0.69 -2.28 3.58
CA VAL A 131 -0.65 -2.78 3.27
C VAL A 131 -1.34 -1.82 2.31
N SER A 132 -1.64 -2.25 1.08
CA SER A 132 -2.16 -1.35 0.05
C SER A 132 -3.27 -1.96 -0.79
N ALA A 133 -4.23 -1.14 -1.20
CA ALA A 133 -5.25 -1.50 -2.18
C ALA A 133 -4.68 -1.64 -3.61
N SER A 134 -3.52 -1.05 -3.90
CA SER A 134 -2.81 -1.23 -5.17
C SER A 134 -2.35 -2.67 -5.38
N ILE A 135 -2.05 -3.07 -6.61
CA ILE A 135 -1.66 -4.45 -6.93
C ILE A 135 -0.26 -4.79 -6.45
N ILE A 136 -0.04 -6.05 -6.09
CA ILE A 136 1.21 -6.51 -5.45
C ILE A 136 2.44 -6.27 -6.32
N GLU A 137 2.31 -6.32 -7.64
CA GLU A 137 3.38 -6.07 -8.61
C GLU A 137 3.92 -4.64 -8.55
N MET A 138 3.11 -3.68 -8.08
CA MET A 138 3.52 -2.31 -7.84
C MET A 138 4.00 -2.13 -6.39
N VAL A 139 3.29 -2.71 -5.44
CA VAL A 139 3.52 -2.49 -4.01
C VAL A 139 4.80 -3.18 -3.52
N ALA A 140 5.07 -4.41 -3.95
CA ALA A 140 6.22 -5.17 -3.45
C ALA A 140 7.59 -4.51 -3.79
N PRO A 141 7.84 -4.00 -5.00
CA PRO A 141 9.06 -3.23 -5.28
C PRO A 141 9.19 -1.97 -4.42
N ILE A 142 8.08 -1.24 -4.22
CA ILE A 142 8.07 -0.02 -3.40
C ILE A 142 8.34 -0.37 -1.93
N ALA A 143 7.72 -1.43 -1.40
CA ALA A 143 7.95 -1.89 -0.04
C ALA A 143 9.44 -2.23 0.19
N ARG A 144 10.07 -2.93 -0.75
CA ARG A 144 11.53 -3.18 -0.70
C ARG A 144 12.35 -1.88 -0.71
N LEU A 145 11.99 -0.93 -1.57
CA LEU A 145 12.67 0.37 -1.67
C LEU A 145 12.69 1.11 -0.34
N VAL A 146 11.55 1.12 0.38
CA VAL A 146 11.44 1.81 1.67
C VAL A 146 11.93 0.97 2.86
N GLY A 147 12.41 -0.24 2.63
CA GLY A 147 12.97 -1.11 3.66
C GLY A 147 11.93 -1.86 4.49
N ALA A 148 10.73 -2.07 3.97
CA ALA A 148 9.73 -2.91 4.62
C ALA A 148 10.05 -4.41 4.45
N ASP A 149 9.72 -5.20 5.46
CA ASP A 149 9.95 -6.65 5.48
C ASP A 149 8.96 -7.39 4.59
N ARG A 150 7.73 -6.89 4.46
CA ARG A 150 6.65 -7.53 3.69
C ARG A 150 5.73 -6.51 3.03
N ALA A 151 5.06 -6.97 1.99
CA ALA A 151 3.97 -6.26 1.33
C ALA A 151 2.71 -7.13 1.30
N VAL A 152 1.59 -6.56 1.69
CA VAL A 152 0.25 -7.14 1.62
C VAL A 152 -0.60 -6.25 0.73
N ALA A 153 -0.99 -6.75 -0.44
CA ALA A 153 -1.59 -5.94 -1.49
C ALA A 153 -2.61 -6.72 -2.32
N THR A 154 -3.40 -6.01 -3.11
CA THR A 154 -4.37 -6.62 -4.02
C THR A 154 -3.66 -7.59 -4.98
N ARG A 155 -4.25 -8.76 -5.19
CA ARG A 155 -3.73 -9.77 -6.11
C ARG A 155 -4.68 -9.94 -7.29
N MET A 156 -4.09 -9.92 -8.47
CA MET A 156 -4.79 -10.22 -9.71
C MET A 156 -4.45 -11.63 -10.19
N GLU A 157 -5.37 -12.22 -10.92
CA GLU A 157 -5.13 -13.50 -11.59
C GLU A 157 -4.23 -13.31 -12.79
N VAL A 158 -3.27 -14.22 -12.93
CA VAL A 158 -2.35 -14.30 -14.07
C VAL A 158 -2.58 -15.63 -14.78
N GLY A 159 -2.80 -15.58 -16.09
CA GLY A 159 -2.94 -16.75 -16.93
C GLY A 159 -1.63 -17.52 -17.10
N GLU A 160 -1.72 -18.73 -17.70
CA GLU A 160 -0.54 -19.56 -18.01
C GLU A 160 0.42 -18.87 -19.00
N ASP A 161 -0.11 -17.94 -19.81
CA ASP A 161 0.64 -17.09 -20.74
C ASP A 161 1.39 -15.92 -20.06
N GLY A 162 1.26 -15.77 -18.74
CA GLY A 162 1.89 -14.69 -17.97
C GLY A 162 1.16 -13.34 -18.07
N LEU A 163 -0.03 -13.30 -18.66
CA LEU A 163 -0.82 -12.09 -18.80
C LEU A 163 -1.88 -12.01 -17.69
N PHE A 164 -2.21 -10.79 -17.26
CA PHE A 164 -3.35 -10.59 -16.38
C PHE A 164 -4.65 -10.94 -17.06
N THR A 165 -5.52 -11.68 -16.38
CA THR A 165 -6.83 -12.09 -16.92
C THR A 165 -7.90 -11.02 -16.75
N GLY A 166 -7.62 -9.97 -15.98
CA GLY A 166 -8.61 -8.94 -15.61
C GLY A 166 -9.45 -9.32 -14.40
N ARG A 167 -9.12 -10.40 -13.68
CA ARG A 167 -9.84 -10.80 -12.46
C ARG A 167 -8.99 -10.55 -11.21
N ILE A 168 -9.65 -10.14 -10.12
CA ILE A 168 -9.05 -9.99 -8.81
C ILE A 168 -9.25 -11.29 -8.04
N THR A 169 -8.15 -11.89 -7.56
CA THR A 169 -8.20 -13.08 -6.70
C THR A 169 -8.26 -12.72 -5.24
N ARG A 170 -7.72 -11.55 -4.86
CA ARG A 170 -7.79 -11.01 -3.51
C ARG A 170 -7.76 -9.48 -3.55
N SER A 171 -8.78 -8.84 -3.01
CA SER A 171 -8.84 -7.39 -2.84
C SER A 171 -8.27 -6.97 -1.49
N MET A 172 -7.69 -5.75 -1.41
CA MET A 172 -7.26 -5.10 -0.17
C MET A 172 -8.02 -3.79 0.06
N LEU A 173 -9.30 -3.77 -0.30
CA LEU A 173 -10.17 -2.63 -0.03
C LEU A 173 -10.87 -2.76 1.32
N HIS A 174 -11.00 -1.65 2.05
CA HIS A 174 -11.79 -1.52 3.28
C HIS A 174 -11.47 -2.61 4.33
N SER A 175 -12.47 -3.41 4.71
CA SER A 175 -12.35 -4.49 5.71
C SER A 175 -11.35 -5.58 5.32
N GLU A 176 -11.04 -5.75 4.04
CA GLU A 176 -10.07 -6.76 3.61
C GLU A 176 -8.66 -6.47 4.12
N LYS A 177 -8.29 -5.21 4.32
CA LYS A 177 -7.02 -4.85 4.98
C LYS A 177 -6.95 -5.39 6.41
N VAL A 178 -8.06 -5.35 7.15
CA VAL A 178 -8.12 -5.92 8.52
C VAL A 178 -7.95 -7.43 8.51
N VAL A 179 -8.63 -8.11 7.60
CA VAL A 179 -8.49 -9.56 7.44
C VAL A 179 -7.04 -9.91 7.13
N ALA A 180 -6.44 -9.21 6.17
CA ALA A 180 -5.06 -9.44 5.78
C ALA A 180 -4.06 -9.14 6.90
N LEU A 181 -4.27 -8.06 7.68
CA LEU A 181 -3.45 -7.74 8.84
C LEU A 181 -3.51 -8.87 9.89
N ARG A 182 -4.71 -9.36 10.19
CA ARG A 182 -4.89 -10.46 11.16
C ARG A 182 -4.25 -11.75 10.69
N GLU A 183 -4.35 -12.08 9.41
CA GLU A 183 -3.68 -13.24 8.81
C GLU A 183 -2.16 -13.10 8.87
N ASP A 184 -1.61 -11.93 8.52
CA ASP A 184 -0.17 -11.66 8.61
C ASP A 184 0.31 -11.77 10.06
N ALA A 185 -0.41 -11.16 11.01
CA ALA A 185 -0.08 -11.22 12.43
C ALA A 185 -0.09 -12.67 12.95
N ALA A 186 -1.11 -13.46 12.60
CA ALA A 186 -1.22 -14.86 12.99
C ALA A 186 -0.10 -15.71 12.38
N ALA A 187 0.22 -15.51 11.09
CA ALA A 187 1.27 -16.26 10.39
C ALA A 187 2.68 -16.01 10.97
N HIS A 188 2.92 -14.83 11.57
CA HIS A 188 4.22 -14.42 12.07
C HIS A 188 4.32 -14.38 13.61
N GLY A 189 3.29 -14.85 14.32
CA GLY A 189 3.25 -14.84 15.80
C GLY A 189 3.27 -13.43 16.39
N ILE A 190 2.61 -12.49 15.72
CA ILE A 190 2.52 -11.08 16.07
C ILE A 190 1.25 -10.83 16.89
N ASP A 191 1.38 -10.05 17.97
CA ASP A 191 0.25 -9.59 18.79
C ASP A 191 -0.26 -8.26 18.27
N ALA A 192 -1.45 -8.24 17.66
CA ALA A 192 -2.06 -7.05 17.09
C ALA A 192 -2.27 -5.93 18.12
N SER A 193 -2.48 -6.24 19.40
CA SER A 193 -2.63 -5.24 20.47
C SER A 193 -1.34 -4.44 20.73
N ARG A 194 -0.21 -4.91 20.24
CA ARG A 194 1.11 -4.28 20.35
C ARG A 194 1.58 -3.66 19.04
N CYS A 195 0.77 -3.77 17.99
CA CYS A 195 1.10 -3.27 16.66
C CYS A 195 0.71 -1.81 16.47
N TRP A 196 1.38 -1.18 15.51
CA TRP A 196 1.05 0.14 14.97
C TRP A 196 0.37 -0.02 13.61
N ALA A 197 -0.52 0.91 13.28
CA ALA A 197 -1.05 1.06 11.92
C ALA A 197 -1.10 2.54 11.55
N TYR A 198 -0.67 2.86 10.34
CA TYR A 198 -0.56 4.22 9.80
C TYR A 198 -1.40 4.33 8.53
N SER A 199 -2.29 5.31 8.45
CA SER A 199 -3.06 5.63 7.24
C SER A 199 -3.54 7.08 7.25
N ASP A 200 -3.69 7.67 6.03
CA ASP A 200 -4.30 8.99 5.79
C ASP A 200 -5.83 8.88 5.57
N SER A 201 -6.35 7.68 5.35
CA SER A 201 -7.69 7.47 4.83
C SER A 201 -8.70 7.00 5.88
N ILE A 202 -9.87 7.65 5.91
CA ILE A 202 -11.01 7.19 6.71
C ILE A 202 -11.47 5.77 6.30
N SER A 203 -11.22 5.33 5.07
CA SER A 203 -11.55 3.97 4.63
C SER A 203 -10.74 2.89 5.34
N ASP A 204 -9.62 3.26 5.96
CA ASP A 204 -8.73 2.39 6.72
C ASP A 204 -9.00 2.42 8.24
N GLU A 205 -10.03 3.16 8.67
CA GLU A 205 -10.47 3.16 10.08
C GLU A 205 -10.61 1.74 10.64
N PRO A 206 -11.18 0.74 9.91
CA PRO A 206 -11.21 -0.64 10.41
C PRO A 206 -9.82 -1.26 10.64
N MET A 207 -8.83 -0.94 9.79
CA MET A 207 -7.44 -1.39 9.96
C MET A 207 -6.80 -0.70 11.18
N LEU A 208 -6.99 0.61 11.31
CA LEU A 208 -6.49 1.38 12.46
C LEU A 208 -7.09 0.87 13.76
N SER A 209 -8.39 0.55 13.79
CA SER A 209 -9.08 0.03 14.97
C SER A 209 -8.69 -1.41 15.35
N ALA A 210 -7.97 -2.13 14.48
CA ALA A 210 -7.56 -3.51 14.72
C ALA A 210 -6.25 -3.66 15.49
N VAL A 211 -5.54 -2.55 15.75
CA VAL A 211 -4.22 -2.54 16.39
C VAL A 211 -4.23 -1.74 17.70
N GLY A 212 -3.21 -1.96 18.53
CA GLY A 212 -3.07 -1.24 19.80
C GLY A 212 -2.65 0.23 19.65
N HIS A 213 -1.97 0.59 18.56
CA HIS A 213 -1.42 1.93 18.32
C HIS A 213 -1.84 2.47 16.94
N PRO A 214 -3.10 2.91 16.77
CA PRO A 214 -3.55 3.54 15.52
C PRO A 214 -2.95 4.94 15.37
N VAL A 215 -2.51 5.29 14.17
CA VAL A 215 -1.97 6.60 13.84
C VAL A 215 -2.57 7.11 12.53
N ALA A 216 -3.35 8.19 12.62
CA ALA A 216 -3.79 8.91 11.44
C ALA A 216 -2.68 9.87 10.99
N VAL A 217 -2.29 9.81 9.72
CA VAL A 217 -1.29 10.69 9.11
C VAL A 217 -1.96 11.56 8.06
N ASN A 218 -1.42 12.75 7.82
CA ASN A 218 -1.91 13.69 6.78
C ASN A 218 -3.46 13.84 6.77
N PRO A 219 -4.13 14.04 7.93
CA PRO A 219 -5.57 14.07 8.04
C PRO A 219 -6.21 15.27 7.31
#